data_fb05866d3870f62aec89ca2225372fe6
#
_entry.id   fb05866d3870f62aec89ca2225372fe6
#
_cell.length_a   1.000
_cell.length_b   1.000
_cell.length_c   1.000
_cell.angle_alpha   90.00
_cell.angle_beta   90.00
_cell.angle_gamma   90.00
#
_symmetry.space_group_name_H-M   'P 1'
#
loop_
_entity.id
_entity.type
_entity.pdbx_description
1 polymer ?
#
loop_
_entity_poly.entity_id
_entity_poly.type
_entity_poly.pdbx_seq_one_letter_code
_entity_poly.pdbx_strand_id
1 'polypeptide(L)'
;MPEYPIIANTRFEPDDEYIPGPEPEPQLPAWMDGSLRVGIHTSIAGSYQNALESARKLGANALQIFSASPRMWQAATVRIAETDAKAFRARREELGLGPLVIHANYLVNLAATEPMLRTRSIQSFHEELVRGLALGADFVVVHPGSRGDAPVEQAIGTIVENVKQAARRVPMGHMRILIENTAGMGGAVGARLEEVGAIVHDLQNLDVGACLDTAHLFAAGYDIKSEAGLAETIETIDRTIGLEKVPVFHVNDSKVPLGGRVDRHEHIGEGKIGAAAFRRILQHPRFGTRTPEGLLGRAFLVETPIEDPGDDRRNVAKLWELAAVEGPRAEKGYSMLTPAIKKMMARKGKRLSARHLPTGKKVAGRKSSAQSARKKKKKASRARR
;
A
#
# COMPACT_ATOMS: atom_id res chain seq x y z
N MET A 1 -11.41 33.90 10.97
CA MET A 1 -11.65 32.47 11.14
C MET A 1 -12.89 32.14 10.35
N PRO A 2 -12.85 31.45 9.21
CA PRO A 2 -14.07 31.00 8.55
C PRO A 2 -14.60 29.76 9.28
N GLU A 3 -15.84 29.88 9.73
CA GLU A 3 -16.60 28.79 10.33
C GLU A 3 -16.94 27.75 9.26
N TYR A 4 -16.57 26.50 9.50
CA TYR A 4 -16.99 25.37 8.68
C TYR A 4 -18.40 24.97 9.09
N PRO A 5 -19.36 24.80 8.15
CA PRO A 5 -20.70 24.36 8.50
C PRO A 5 -20.68 22.96 9.07
N ILE A 6 -21.24 22.82 10.27
CA ILE A 6 -21.60 21.55 10.89
C ILE A 6 -22.63 20.90 9.98
N ILE A 7 -22.30 19.76 9.38
CA ILE A 7 -23.26 18.96 8.62
C ILE A 7 -24.27 18.40 9.63
N ALA A 8 -25.45 19.01 9.65
CA ALA A 8 -26.57 18.58 10.45
C ALA A 8 -27.00 17.15 10.08
N ASN A 9 -27.33 16.36 11.13
CA ASN A 9 -28.00 15.08 11.10
C ASN A 9 -28.96 14.91 9.93
N THR A 10 -28.56 14.18 8.91
CA THR A 10 -29.54 13.53 8.03
C THR A 10 -30.02 12.27 8.72
N ARG A 11 -31.22 12.33 9.28
CA ARG A 11 -32.01 11.15 9.67
C ARG A 11 -32.17 10.28 8.44
N PHE A 12 -31.71 9.04 8.53
CA PHE A 12 -31.97 8.02 7.53
C PHE A 12 -33.30 7.33 7.87
N GLU A 13 -34.26 7.46 7.00
CA GLU A 13 -35.46 6.61 7.01
C GLU A 13 -35.05 5.21 6.55
N PRO A 14 -35.45 4.15 7.25
CA PRO A 14 -35.31 2.80 6.74
C PRO A 14 -36.57 2.52 5.94
N ASP A 15 -36.49 2.28 4.67
CA ASP A 15 -37.43 1.47 3.91
C ASP A 15 -37.34 1.80 2.42
N ASP A 16 -36.62 0.98 1.70
CA ASP A 16 -36.99 0.46 0.39
C ASP A 16 -36.15 -0.82 0.20
N GLU A 17 -36.82 -1.95 0.36
CA GLU A 17 -36.31 -3.28 0.02
C GLU A 17 -36.05 -3.33 -1.49
N TYR A 18 -34.80 -3.03 -1.89
CA TYR A 18 -34.36 -3.40 -3.23
C TYR A 18 -34.20 -4.91 -3.27
N ILE A 19 -35.14 -5.60 -3.94
CA ILE A 19 -34.99 -7.00 -4.30
C ILE A 19 -34.23 -7.05 -5.62
N PRO A 20 -32.94 -7.40 -5.62
CA PRO A 20 -32.18 -7.56 -6.85
C PRO A 20 -32.77 -8.77 -7.60
N GLY A 21 -33.05 -8.58 -8.89
CA GLY A 21 -33.30 -9.71 -9.80
C GLY A 21 -32.05 -10.63 -9.82
N PRO A 22 -32.18 -11.88 -10.34
CA PRO A 22 -31.06 -12.79 -10.42
C PRO A 22 -29.94 -12.11 -11.19
N GLU A 23 -28.84 -11.83 -10.48
CA GLU A 23 -27.63 -11.29 -11.10
C GLU A 23 -27.13 -12.32 -12.13
N PRO A 24 -26.77 -11.89 -13.36
CA PRO A 24 -26.08 -12.78 -14.28
C PRO A 24 -24.84 -13.33 -13.59
N GLU A 25 -24.60 -14.63 -13.74
CA GLU A 25 -23.37 -15.25 -13.19
C GLU A 25 -22.17 -14.38 -13.54
N PRO A 26 -21.34 -13.99 -12.55
CA PRO A 26 -20.23 -13.09 -12.79
C PRO A 26 -19.28 -13.75 -13.79
N GLN A 27 -19.22 -13.22 -15.00
CA GLN A 27 -18.22 -13.65 -15.97
C GLN A 27 -16.85 -13.28 -15.40
N LEU A 28 -16.00 -14.31 -15.23
CA LEU A 28 -14.64 -14.09 -14.77
C LEU A 28 -13.91 -13.14 -15.72
N PRO A 29 -13.17 -12.15 -15.18
CA PRO A 29 -12.40 -11.24 -16.00
C PRO A 29 -11.47 -11.97 -16.98
N ALA A 30 -11.33 -11.48 -18.20
CA ALA A 30 -10.57 -12.14 -19.26
C ALA A 30 -9.09 -12.41 -18.89
N TRP A 31 -8.52 -11.62 -17.97
CA TRP A 31 -7.15 -11.85 -17.47
C TRP A 31 -7.01 -13.09 -16.58
N MET A 32 -8.11 -13.65 -16.10
CA MET A 32 -8.13 -14.88 -15.30
C MET A 32 -8.00 -16.14 -16.18
N ASP A 33 -7.05 -16.14 -17.10
CA ASP A 33 -6.80 -17.21 -18.07
C ASP A 33 -5.81 -18.30 -17.57
N GLY A 34 -5.37 -18.18 -16.32
CA GLY A 34 -4.42 -19.08 -15.69
C GLY A 34 -2.96 -18.77 -16.03
N SER A 35 -2.67 -17.69 -16.75
CA SER A 35 -1.29 -17.23 -16.99
C SER A 35 -0.72 -16.54 -15.75
N LEU A 36 0.61 -16.57 -15.61
CA LEU A 36 1.30 -15.80 -14.56
C LEU A 36 1.05 -14.31 -14.74
N ARG A 37 0.73 -13.62 -13.64
CA ARG A 37 0.49 -12.19 -13.61
C ARG A 37 1.65 -11.49 -12.91
N VAL A 38 2.45 -10.77 -13.69
CA VAL A 38 3.55 -9.94 -13.20
C VAL A 38 3.25 -8.49 -13.50
N GLY A 39 3.32 -7.67 -12.48
CA GLY A 39 2.96 -6.26 -12.58
C GLY A 39 3.92 -5.35 -11.84
N ILE A 40 3.63 -4.08 -11.90
CA ILE A 40 4.41 -3.02 -11.26
C ILE A 40 3.49 -1.87 -10.86
N HIS A 41 3.84 -1.18 -9.78
CA HIS A 41 3.18 0.06 -9.40
C HIS A 41 3.54 1.18 -10.39
N THR A 42 2.54 1.69 -11.12
CA THR A 42 2.73 2.73 -12.14
C THR A 42 2.12 4.07 -11.74
N SER A 43 2.64 5.14 -12.32
CA SER A 43 2.20 6.50 -12.01
C SER A 43 1.01 6.92 -12.87
N ILE A 44 0.00 7.51 -12.24
CA ILE A 44 -1.15 8.16 -12.91
C ILE A 44 -0.87 9.61 -13.32
N ALA A 45 0.38 10.06 -13.25
CA ALA A 45 0.74 11.44 -13.60
C ALA A 45 0.40 11.74 -15.08
N GLY A 46 -0.36 12.81 -15.29
CA GLY A 46 -0.86 13.22 -16.60
C GLY A 46 -2.22 12.59 -16.95
N SER A 47 -2.39 11.29 -16.84
CA SER A 47 -3.67 10.59 -17.01
C SER A 47 -3.63 9.17 -16.49
N TYR A 48 -4.80 8.57 -16.22
CA TYR A 48 -4.89 7.15 -15.87
C TYR A 48 -4.39 6.24 -16.99
N GLN A 49 -4.63 6.59 -18.26
CA GLN A 49 -4.15 5.83 -19.42
C GLN A 49 -2.62 5.73 -19.47
N ASN A 50 -1.91 6.75 -19.01
CA ASN A 50 -0.44 6.70 -18.93
C ASN A 50 0.05 5.55 -18.04
N ALA A 51 -0.69 5.20 -17.00
CA ALA A 51 -0.35 4.09 -16.13
C ALA A 51 -0.44 2.74 -16.89
N LEU A 52 -1.49 2.54 -17.69
CA LEU A 52 -1.66 1.35 -18.53
C LEU A 52 -0.53 1.23 -19.55
N GLU A 53 -0.26 2.31 -20.28
CA GLU A 53 0.82 2.34 -21.27
C GLU A 53 2.20 2.08 -20.65
N SER A 54 2.42 2.61 -19.45
CA SER A 54 3.66 2.36 -18.70
C SER A 54 3.83 0.89 -18.35
N ALA A 55 2.78 0.25 -17.78
CA ALA A 55 2.81 -1.16 -17.45
C ALA A 55 3.13 -2.02 -18.69
N ARG A 56 2.41 -1.79 -19.80
CA ARG A 56 2.65 -2.50 -21.06
C ARG A 56 4.08 -2.32 -21.57
N LYS A 57 4.58 -1.09 -21.60
CA LYS A 57 5.93 -0.77 -22.10
C LYS A 57 7.03 -1.38 -21.22
N LEU A 58 6.76 -1.61 -19.95
CA LEU A 58 7.66 -2.29 -19.04
C LEU A 58 7.62 -3.82 -19.17
N GLY A 59 6.71 -4.38 -19.96
CA GLY A 59 6.53 -5.82 -20.11
C GLY A 59 5.74 -6.46 -18.99
N ALA A 60 4.92 -5.68 -18.28
CA ALA A 60 3.97 -6.17 -17.29
C ALA A 60 2.64 -6.56 -17.94
N ASN A 61 1.91 -7.52 -17.34
CA ASN A 61 0.54 -7.89 -17.71
C ASN A 61 -0.46 -7.69 -16.57
N ALA A 62 -0.01 -7.14 -15.44
CA ALA A 62 -0.79 -6.65 -14.33
C ALA A 62 -0.26 -5.28 -13.89
N LEU A 63 -1.04 -4.52 -13.12
CA LEU A 63 -0.56 -3.23 -12.64
C LEU A 63 -1.22 -2.83 -11.31
N GLN A 64 -0.49 -2.00 -10.58
CA GLN A 64 -0.99 -1.28 -9.42
C GLN A 64 -0.86 0.21 -9.63
N ILE A 65 -1.81 0.98 -9.14
CA ILE A 65 -1.80 2.44 -9.18
C ILE A 65 -2.35 3.01 -7.87
N PHE A 66 -2.02 4.26 -7.58
CA PHE A 66 -2.85 5.07 -6.70
C PHE A 66 -4.04 5.62 -7.49
N SER A 67 -5.23 5.67 -6.88
CA SER A 67 -6.41 6.24 -7.55
C SER A 67 -6.41 7.78 -7.51
N ALA A 68 -5.55 8.38 -6.68
CA ALA A 68 -5.34 9.81 -6.55
C ALA A 68 -3.94 10.09 -5.96
N SER A 69 -3.64 11.34 -5.60
CA SER A 69 -2.34 11.66 -4.96
C SER A 69 -2.21 10.97 -3.59
N PRO A 70 -1.19 10.10 -3.38
CA PRO A 70 -1.09 9.26 -2.18
C PRO A 70 -0.63 10.00 -0.92
N ARG A 71 -0.30 11.29 -1.02
CA ARG A 71 0.21 12.11 0.09
C ARG A 71 -0.69 13.29 0.44
N MET A 72 -1.92 13.28 -0.06
CA MET A 72 -2.88 14.35 0.17
C MET A 72 -4.23 13.75 0.52
N TRP A 73 -4.88 14.31 1.55
CA TRP A 73 -6.29 14.05 1.77
C TRP A 73 -7.08 14.60 0.58
N GLN A 74 -7.78 13.72 -0.13
CA GLN A 74 -8.61 14.14 -1.24
C GLN A 74 -9.94 14.68 -0.73
N ALA A 75 -10.46 15.70 -1.39
CA ALA A 75 -11.83 16.10 -1.15
C ALA A 75 -12.80 15.04 -1.66
N ALA A 76 -13.90 14.82 -0.96
CA ALA A 76 -14.95 13.87 -1.35
C ALA A 76 -15.53 14.12 -2.76
N THR A 77 -15.27 15.30 -3.32
CA THR A 77 -15.72 15.73 -4.65
C THR A 77 -14.79 15.29 -5.80
N VAL A 78 -13.60 14.75 -5.50
CA VAL A 78 -12.67 14.29 -6.55
C VAL A 78 -13.17 12.96 -7.11
N ARG A 79 -14.04 13.07 -8.10
CA ARG A 79 -14.57 11.92 -8.87
C ARG A 79 -13.87 11.80 -10.19
N ILE A 80 -13.74 10.57 -10.68
CA ILE A 80 -13.29 10.30 -12.05
C ILE A 80 -14.47 10.54 -12.97
N ALA A 81 -14.30 11.34 -14.03
CA ALA A 81 -15.35 11.52 -15.02
C ALA A 81 -15.68 10.17 -15.68
N GLU A 82 -16.96 9.90 -15.90
CA GLU A 82 -17.40 8.61 -16.46
C GLU A 82 -16.78 8.35 -17.85
N THR A 83 -16.57 9.40 -18.65
CA THR A 83 -15.88 9.31 -19.94
C THR A 83 -14.46 8.79 -19.78
N ASP A 84 -13.71 9.29 -18.79
CA ASP A 84 -12.32 8.90 -18.53
C ASP A 84 -12.26 7.47 -17.96
N ALA A 85 -13.17 7.15 -17.05
CA ALA A 85 -13.30 5.81 -16.47
C ALA A 85 -13.61 4.77 -17.56
N LYS A 86 -14.58 5.04 -18.43
CA LYS A 86 -14.93 4.17 -19.57
C LYS A 86 -13.76 3.99 -20.54
N ALA A 87 -13.10 5.07 -20.89
CA ALA A 87 -11.93 5.03 -21.77
C ALA A 87 -10.77 4.23 -21.15
N PHE A 88 -10.56 4.37 -19.85
CA PHE A 88 -9.55 3.61 -19.11
C PHE A 88 -9.87 2.10 -19.11
N ARG A 89 -11.11 1.71 -18.76
CA ARG A 89 -11.53 0.30 -18.74
C ARG A 89 -11.39 -0.33 -20.14
N ALA A 90 -11.87 0.34 -21.20
CA ALA A 90 -11.75 -0.14 -22.57
C ALA A 90 -10.28 -0.32 -23.00
N ARG A 91 -9.41 0.66 -22.66
CA ARG A 91 -8.00 0.56 -22.99
C ARG A 91 -7.28 -0.53 -22.22
N ARG A 92 -7.65 -0.74 -20.94
CA ARG A 92 -7.13 -1.83 -20.12
C ARG A 92 -7.45 -3.19 -20.74
N GLU A 93 -8.70 -3.38 -21.16
CA GLU A 93 -9.17 -4.60 -21.82
C GLU A 93 -8.43 -4.85 -23.13
N GLU A 94 -8.32 -3.83 -24.00
CA GLU A 94 -7.56 -3.90 -25.25
C GLU A 94 -6.10 -4.32 -25.04
N LEU A 95 -5.47 -3.88 -23.95
CA LEU A 95 -4.10 -4.22 -23.60
C LEU A 95 -3.96 -5.57 -22.89
N GLY A 96 -5.06 -6.23 -22.52
CA GLY A 96 -5.07 -7.49 -21.78
C GLY A 96 -4.45 -7.36 -20.37
N LEU A 97 -4.51 -6.18 -19.75
CA LEU A 97 -3.89 -5.90 -18.46
C LEU A 97 -4.82 -6.28 -17.30
N GLY A 98 -4.37 -7.13 -16.43
CA GLY A 98 -5.07 -7.49 -15.20
C GLY A 98 -4.29 -8.46 -14.32
N PRO A 99 -4.57 -8.45 -13.01
CA PRO A 99 -5.51 -7.56 -12.34
C PRO A 99 -5.07 -6.10 -12.30
N LEU A 100 -6.05 -5.21 -12.15
CA LEU A 100 -5.83 -3.83 -11.73
C LEU A 100 -5.98 -3.76 -10.21
N VAL A 101 -4.91 -3.32 -9.55
CA VAL A 101 -4.88 -3.09 -8.12
C VAL A 101 -4.83 -1.59 -7.84
N ILE A 102 -5.71 -1.12 -6.96
CA ILE A 102 -5.59 0.22 -6.38
C ILE A 102 -4.90 0.08 -5.03
N HIS A 103 -3.80 0.78 -4.82
CA HIS A 103 -3.23 0.92 -3.48
C HIS A 103 -3.83 2.14 -2.79
N ALA A 104 -4.32 1.96 -1.58
CA ALA A 104 -4.85 3.06 -0.80
C ALA A 104 -3.76 4.07 -0.43
N ASN A 105 -4.18 5.30 -0.21
CA ASN A 105 -3.29 6.41 0.10
C ASN A 105 -2.56 6.20 1.45
N TYR A 106 -1.31 6.65 1.55
CA TYR A 106 -0.44 6.50 2.73
C TYR A 106 -0.95 7.19 4.00
N LEU A 107 -1.90 8.11 3.89
CA LEU A 107 -2.46 8.82 5.04
C LEU A 107 -3.56 8.03 5.74
N VAL A 108 -4.12 7.00 5.09
CA VAL A 108 -5.15 6.14 5.68
C VAL A 108 -4.56 5.35 6.84
N ASN A 109 -5.17 5.51 8.01
CA ASN A 109 -4.86 4.71 9.20
C ASN A 109 -6.17 4.17 9.76
N LEU A 110 -6.50 2.93 9.39
CA LEU A 110 -7.75 2.27 9.82
C LEU A 110 -7.71 1.85 11.29
N ALA A 111 -6.52 1.79 11.90
CA ALA A 111 -6.34 1.53 13.33
C ALA A 111 -6.42 2.80 14.19
N ALA A 112 -6.65 3.97 13.59
CA ALA A 112 -6.64 5.23 14.32
C ALA A 112 -7.73 5.30 15.39
N THR A 113 -7.35 5.68 16.60
CA THR A 113 -8.24 5.93 17.75
C THR A 113 -8.57 7.42 17.90
N GLU A 114 -7.73 8.32 17.37
CA GLU A 114 -7.99 9.77 17.37
C GLU A 114 -9.17 10.06 16.43
N PRO A 115 -10.24 10.74 16.91
CA PRO A 115 -11.51 10.84 16.17
C PRO A 115 -11.41 11.51 14.81
N MET A 116 -10.61 12.56 14.67
CA MET A 116 -10.47 13.29 13.40
C MET A 116 -9.69 12.46 12.38
N LEU A 117 -8.59 11.82 12.79
CA LEU A 117 -7.80 10.95 11.92
C LEU A 117 -8.61 9.71 11.48
N ARG A 118 -9.37 9.12 12.43
CA ARG A 118 -10.28 8.00 12.15
C ARG A 118 -11.31 8.39 11.08
N THR A 119 -12.03 9.50 11.28
CA THR A 119 -13.04 9.97 10.34
C THR A 119 -12.45 10.23 8.94
N ARG A 120 -11.30 10.90 8.87
CA ARG A 120 -10.61 11.15 7.60
C ARG A 120 -10.13 9.88 6.92
N SER A 121 -9.64 8.91 7.69
CA SER A 121 -9.18 7.62 7.16
C SER A 121 -10.34 6.83 6.57
N ILE A 122 -11.48 6.74 7.27
CA ILE A 122 -12.69 6.08 6.77
C ILE A 122 -13.16 6.76 5.48
N GLN A 123 -13.29 8.09 5.47
CA GLN A 123 -13.72 8.83 4.30
C GLN A 123 -12.74 8.65 3.13
N SER A 124 -11.44 8.76 3.37
CA SER A 124 -10.43 8.59 2.32
C SER A 124 -10.48 7.18 1.74
N PHE A 125 -10.62 6.16 2.59
CA PHE A 125 -10.71 4.78 2.13
C PHE A 125 -12.01 4.52 1.35
N HIS A 126 -13.14 5.08 1.80
CA HIS A 126 -14.39 5.05 1.03
C HIS A 126 -14.20 5.62 -0.38
N GLU A 127 -13.55 6.77 -0.51
CA GLU A 127 -13.29 7.40 -1.82
C GLU A 127 -12.34 6.57 -2.69
N GLU A 128 -11.38 5.84 -2.10
CA GLU A 128 -10.56 4.88 -2.84
C GLU A 128 -11.40 3.73 -3.42
N LEU A 129 -12.35 3.19 -2.63
CA LEU A 129 -13.26 2.15 -3.10
C LEU A 129 -14.14 2.66 -4.25
N VAL A 130 -14.71 3.86 -4.13
CA VAL A 130 -15.55 4.47 -5.19
C VAL A 130 -14.75 4.71 -6.47
N ARG A 131 -13.52 5.24 -6.38
CA ARG A 131 -12.66 5.43 -7.55
C ARG A 131 -12.18 4.11 -8.13
N GLY A 132 -11.88 3.12 -7.28
CA GLY A 132 -11.55 1.77 -7.71
C GLY A 132 -12.63 1.15 -8.57
N LEU A 133 -13.90 1.23 -8.13
CA LEU A 133 -15.05 0.77 -8.90
C LEU A 133 -15.17 1.50 -10.24
N ALA A 134 -15.04 2.83 -10.25
CA ALA A 134 -15.12 3.61 -11.48
C ALA A 134 -14.06 3.16 -12.51
N LEU A 135 -12.85 2.85 -12.06
CA LEU A 135 -11.77 2.35 -12.90
C LEU A 135 -11.90 0.85 -13.25
N GLY A 136 -12.86 0.14 -12.66
CA GLY A 136 -13.00 -1.31 -12.83
C GLY A 136 -11.85 -2.09 -12.18
N ALA A 137 -11.42 -1.67 -10.98
CA ALA A 137 -10.39 -2.36 -10.24
C ALA A 137 -10.85 -3.76 -9.81
N ASP A 138 -9.92 -4.70 -9.78
CA ASP A 138 -10.16 -6.04 -9.25
C ASP A 138 -9.90 -6.07 -7.74
N PHE A 139 -8.92 -5.28 -7.27
CA PHE A 139 -8.51 -5.23 -5.88
C PHE A 139 -8.22 -3.80 -5.41
N VAL A 140 -8.51 -3.56 -4.12
CA VAL A 140 -8.05 -2.36 -3.40
C VAL A 140 -7.23 -2.82 -2.20
N VAL A 141 -5.93 -2.57 -2.22
CA VAL A 141 -4.99 -2.89 -1.16
C VAL A 141 -4.92 -1.75 -0.16
N VAL A 142 -4.92 -2.08 1.13
CA VAL A 142 -4.78 -1.11 2.21
C VAL A 142 -3.96 -1.66 3.37
N HIS A 143 -3.03 -0.85 3.89
CA HIS A 143 -2.38 -1.14 5.16
C HIS A 143 -3.39 -1.00 6.31
N PRO A 144 -3.38 -1.89 7.32
CA PRO A 144 -4.23 -1.77 8.49
C PRO A 144 -4.05 -0.45 9.24
N GLY A 145 -2.81 0.07 9.25
CA GLY A 145 -2.44 1.29 9.95
C GLY A 145 -1.68 1.03 11.26
N SER A 146 -1.55 2.07 12.05
CA SER A 146 -0.83 2.05 13.33
C SER A 146 -1.78 2.30 14.48
N ARG A 147 -1.68 1.44 15.51
CA ARG A 147 -2.51 1.45 16.72
C ARG A 147 -2.00 2.42 17.81
N GLY A 148 -0.81 3.01 17.63
CA GLY A 148 -0.14 3.72 18.71
C GLY A 148 0.09 2.79 19.90
N ASP A 149 -0.36 3.18 21.08
CA ASP A 149 -0.23 2.41 22.32
C ASP A 149 -1.44 1.50 22.64
N ALA A 150 -2.47 1.47 21.78
CA ALA A 150 -3.65 0.64 22.00
C ALA A 150 -3.29 -0.87 21.94
N PRO A 151 -3.98 -1.74 22.69
CA PRO A 151 -3.87 -3.19 22.53
C PRO A 151 -4.17 -3.63 21.11
N VAL A 152 -3.50 -4.68 20.62
CA VAL A 152 -3.63 -5.14 19.23
C VAL A 152 -5.05 -5.65 18.94
N GLU A 153 -5.68 -6.31 19.87
CA GLU A 153 -7.05 -6.83 19.75
C GLU A 153 -8.06 -5.69 19.58
N GLN A 154 -7.89 -4.61 20.35
CA GLN A 154 -8.71 -3.40 20.18
C GLN A 154 -8.49 -2.74 18.82
N ALA A 155 -7.23 -2.71 18.36
CA ALA A 155 -6.90 -2.15 17.06
C ALA A 155 -7.52 -2.96 15.91
N ILE A 156 -7.50 -4.29 15.98
CA ILE A 156 -8.15 -5.19 15.03
C ILE A 156 -9.65 -4.89 14.96
N GLY A 157 -10.34 -4.82 16.10
CA GLY A 157 -11.75 -4.44 16.14
C GLY A 157 -12.03 -3.07 15.54
N THR A 158 -11.15 -2.09 15.79
CA THR A 158 -11.25 -0.75 15.21
C THR A 158 -11.07 -0.77 13.69
N ILE A 159 -10.09 -1.53 13.17
CA ILE A 159 -9.86 -1.70 11.73
C ILE A 159 -11.09 -2.31 11.06
N VAL A 160 -11.60 -3.40 11.63
CA VAL A 160 -12.79 -4.11 11.11
C VAL A 160 -13.99 -3.17 11.01
N GLU A 161 -14.28 -2.42 12.07
CA GLU A 161 -15.38 -1.46 12.08
C GLU A 161 -15.18 -0.34 11.03
N ASN A 162 -13.95 0.19 10.93
CA ASN A 162 -13.63 1.26 9.99
C ASN A 162 -13.67 0.81 8.53
N VAL A 163 -13.27 -0.44 8.24
CA VAL A 163 -13.43 -1.04 6.90
C VAL A 163 -14.91 -1.21 6.57
N LYS A 164 -15.72 -1.78 7.49
CA LYS A 164 -17.18 -1.92 7.30
C LYS A 164 -17.85 -0.57 7.03
N GLN A 165 -17.44 0.45 7.78
CA GLN A 165 -17.97 1.80 7.59
C GLN A 165 -17.56 2.42 6.25
N ALA A 166 -16.31 2.25 5.83
CA ALA A 166 -15.82 2.74 4.54
C ALA A 166 -16.48 2.02 3.35
N ALA A 167 -16.70 0.72 3.46
CA ALA A 167 -17.35 -0.07 2.42
C ALA A 167 -18.89 0.09 2.37
N ARG A 168 -19.48 0.74 3.38
CA ARG A 168 -20.92 0.92 3.47
C ARG A 168 -21.46 1.65 2.23
N ARG A 169 -22.48 1.07 1.58
CA ARG A 169 -23.13 1.60 0.37
C ARG A 169 -22.21 1.67 -0.86
N VAL A 170 -21.07 0.97 -0.85
CA VAL A 170 -20.24 0.80 -2.04
C VAL A 170 -20.65 -0.52 -2.67
N PRO A 171 -21.18 -0.51 -3.91
CA PRO A 171 -21.57 -1.75 -4.60
C PRO A 171 -20.31 -2.44 -5.13
N MET A 172 -19.62 -3.20 -4.26
CA MET A 172 -18.28 -3.76 -4.53
C MET A 172 -18.21 -4.62 -5.80
N GLY A 173 -19.32 -5.28 -6.21
CA GLY A 173 -19.32 -6.16 -7.38
C GLY A 173 -18.25 -7.25 -7.23
N HIS A 174 -17.36 -7.37 -8.21
CA HIS A 174 -16.22 -8.30 -8.17
C HIS A 174 -14.96 -7.72 -7.50
N MET A 175 -14.96 -6.43 -7.14
CA MET A 175 -13.81 -5.77 -6.52
C MET A 175 -13.68 -6.21 -5.07
N ARG A 176 -12.47 -6.63 -4.68
CA ARG A 176 -12.18 -7.13 -3.32
C ARG A 176 -11.25 -6.17 -2.58
N ILE A 177 -11.43 -6.06 -1.27
CA ILE A 177 -10.50 -5.37 -0.39
C ILE A 177 -9.40 -6.35 0.03
N LEU A 178 -8.14 -5.93 -0.03
CA LEU A 178 -7.01 -6.72 0.45
C LEU A 178 -6.30 -5.99 1.57
N ILE A 179 -6.21 -6.65 2.71
CA ILE A 179 -5.45 -6.17 3.86
C ILE A 179 -3.98 -6.54 3.65
N GLU A 180 -3.11 -5.55 3.67
CA GLU A 180 -1.69 -5.79 3.47
C GLU A 180 -0.96 -6.04 4.80
N ASN A 181 -0.07 -7.05 4.83
CA ASN A 181 0.82 -7.24 5.95
C ASN A 181 1.85 -6.10 6.04
N THR A 182 2.42 -5.88 7.21
CA THR A 182 3.37 -4.79 7.47
C THR A 182 4.70 -5.30 8.01
N ALA A 183 5.75 -4.49 7.87
CA ALA A 183 7.08 -4.79 8.42
C ALA A 183 7.15 -4.75 9.97
N GLY A 184 6.11 -4.25 10.64
CA GLY A 184 6.06 -4.18 12.11
C GLY A 184 6.81 -3.01 12.71
N MET A 185 6.98 -1.92 11.97
CA MET A 185 7.59 -0.69 12.47
C MET A 185 6.62 0.05 13.41
N GLY A 186 7.10 0.45 14.59
CA GLY A 186 6.28 1.17 15.57
C GLY A 186 5.05 0.37 16.02
N GLY A 187 3.88 1.01 16.05
CA GLY A 187 2.59 0.38 16.38
C GLY A 187 1.84 -0.18 15.19
N ALA A 188 2.50 -0.46 14.05
CA ALA A 188 1.85 -0.99 12.85
C ALA A 188 1.19 -2.35 13.14
N VAL A 189 -0.08 -2.49 12.73
CA VAL A 189 -0.83 -3.74 12.78
C VAL A 189 -0.59 -4.53 11.49
N GLY A 190 -0.70 -5.86 11.56
CA GLY A 190 -0.49 -6.73 10.41
C GLY A 190 0.95 -7.20 10.22
N ALA A 191 1.82 -7.01 11.22
CA ALA A 191 3.16 -7.60 11.23
C ALA A 191 3.12 -9.11 11.48
N ARG A 192 2.15 -9.57 12.22
CA ARG A 192 1.89 -11.00 12.43
C ARG A 192 0.79 -11.44 11.47
N LEU A 193 0.98 -12.58 10.83
CA LEU A 193 -0.02 -13.15 9.92
C LEU A 193 -1.35 -13.45 10.63
N GLU A 194 -1.30 -13.75 11.92
CA GLU A 194 -2.50 -13.93 12.75
C GLU A 194 -3.31 -12.63 12.87
N GLU A 195 -2.66 -11.47 12.88
CA GLU A 195 -3.36 -10.16 12.91
C GLU A 195 -4.09 -9.91 11.60
N VAL A 196 -3.42 -10.19 10.46
CA VAL A 196 -4.04 -10.09 9.13
C VAL A 196 -5.20 -11.08 9.01
N GLY A 197 -4.98 -12.33 9.43
CA GLY A 197 -6.00 -13.38 9.42
C GLY A 197 -7.24 -13.02 10.24
N ALA A 198 -7.05 -12.47 11.45
CA ALA A 198 -8.16 -12.03 12.30
C ALA A 198 -8.98 -10.92 11.63
N ILE A 199 -8.33 -9.92 11.01
CA ILE A 199 -9.01 -8.84 10.28
C ILE A 199 -9.83 -9.43 9.11
N VAL A 200 -9.21 -10.30 8.30
CA VAL A 200 -9.86 -10.92 7.12
C VAL A 200 -11.04 -11.79 7.55
N HIS A 201 -10.89 -12.56 8.63
CA HIS A 201 -11.96 -13.40 9.18
C HIS A 201 -13.15 -12.56 9.67
N ASP A 202 -12.89 -11.48 10.43
CA ASP A 202 -13.95 -10.64 10.99
C ASP A 202 -14.65 -9.77 9.94
N LEU A 203 -14.09 -9.72 8.73
CA LEU A 203 -14.67 -9.07 7.54
C LEU A 203 -15.29 -10.06 6.55
N GLN A 204 -15.54 -11.31 6.93
CA GLN A 204 -16.06 -12.37 6.02
C GLN A 204 -17.40 -12.04 5.34
N ASN A 205 -18.19 -11.09 5.86
CA ASN A 205 -19.42 -10.59 5.23
C ASN A 205 -19.14 -9.60 4.07
N LEU A 206 -17.90 -9.19 3.91
CA LEU A 206 -17.38 -8.47 2.76
C LEU A 206 -16.40 -9.39 2.04
N ASP A 207 -16.28 -9.27 0.72
CA ASP A 207 -15.28 -10.06 0.00
C ASP A 207 -13.88 -9.46 0.25
N VAL A 208 -13.25 -9.90 1.34
CA VAL A 208 -11.94 -9.41 1.82
C VAL A 208 -10.93 -10.53 1.79
N GLY A 209 -9.73 -10.21 1.32
CA GLY A 209 -8.56 -11.07 1.36
C GLY A 209 -7.33 -10.36 1.89
N ALA A 210 -6.17 -10.88 1.57
CA ALA A 210 -4.89 -10.29 1.94
C ALA A 210 -4.00 -10.04 0.71
N CYS A 211 -3.20 -8.99 0.79
CA CYS A 211 -2.02 -8.77 -0.04
C CYS A 211 -0.79 -9.06 0.83
N LEU A 212 0.15 -9.85 0.35
CA LEU A 212 1.37 -10.15 1.11
C LEU A 212 2.59 -9.55 0.43
N ASP A 213 3.23 -8.61 1.14
CA ASP A 213 4.51 -8.03 0.74
C ASP A 213 5.66 -8.87 1.28
N THR A 214 6.56 -9.29 0.39
CA THR A 214 7.71 -10.16 0.72
C THR A 214 8.76 -9.46 1.57
N ALA A 215 9.01 -8.17 1.34
CA ALA A 215 9.93 -7.40 2.17
C ALA A 215 9.35 -7.18 3.59
N HIS A 216 8.04 -6.97 3.69
CA HIS A 216 7.35 -6.86 4.97
C HIS A 216 7.36 -8.18 5.74
N LEU A 217 7.06 -9.33 5.09
CA LEU A 217 7.17 -10.65 5.72
C LEU A 217 8.56 -10.87 6.29
N PHE A 218 9.60 -10.62 5.47
CA PHE A 218 10.98 -10.80 5.87
C PHE A 218 11.38 -9.86 7.01
N ALA A 219 11.01 -8.59 6.92
CA ALA A 219 11.27 -7.62 7.98
C ALA A 219 10.50 -7.92 9.27
N ALA A 220 9.30 -8.51 9.19
CA ALA A 220 8.53 -8.95 10.35
C ALA A 220 9.09 -10.22 11.02
N GLY A 221 9.96 -10.97 10.34
CA GLY A 221 10.62 -12.15 10.89
C GLY A 221 10.23 -13.50 10.25
N TYR A 222 9.43 -13.47 9.18
CA TYR A 222 9.13 -14.68 8.42
C TYR A 222 10.27 -15.01 7.46
N ASP A 223 10.92 -16.16 7.65
CA ASP A 223 12.05 -16.57 6.80
C ASP A 223 11.55 -17.13 5.46
N ILE A 224 11.26 -16.24 4.53
CA ILE A 224 10.94 -16.61 3.15
C ILE A 224 12.20 -16.87 2.30
N LYS A 225 13.40 -16.73 2.88
CA LYS A 225 14.68 -16.90 2.20
C LYS A 225 15.12 -18.35 2.13
N SER A 226 15.11 -19.06 3.24
CA SER A 226 15.44 -20.48 3.26
C SER A 226 14.28 -21.33 2.75
N GLU A 227 14.55 -22.53 2.26
CA GLU A 227 13.52 -23.44 1.78
C GLU A 227 12.60 -23.89 2.94
N ALA A 228 13.19 -24.25 4.07
CA ALA A 228 12.44 -24.65 5.25
C ALA A 228 11.58 -23.52 5.82
N GLY A 229 12.15 -22.30 5.91
CA GLY A 229 11.41 -21.13 6.40
C GLY A 229 10.29 -20.70 5.45
N LEU A 230 10.49 -20.81 4.13
CA LEU A 230 9.42 -20.56 3.17
C LEU A 230 8.28 -21.57 3.33
N ALA A 231 8.58 -22.86 3.50
CA ALA A 231 7.57 -23.87 3.74
C ALA A 231 6.77 -23.57 5.03
N GLU A 232 7.44 -23.25 6.12
CA GLU A 232 6.79 -22.87 7.40
C GLU A 232 5.93 -21.60 7.24
N THR A 233 6.43 -20.61 6.50
CA THR A 233 5.68 -19.37 6.24
C THR A 233 4.42 -19.64 5.43
N ILE A 234 4.48 -20.50 4.41
CA ILE A 234 3.33 -20.92 3.60
C ILE A 234 2.27 -21.61 4.46
N GLU A 235 2.68 -22.56 5.31
CA GLU A 235 1.76 -23.24 6.23
C GLU A 235 1.13 -22.24 7.24
N THR A 236 1.89 -21.24 7.65
CA THR A 236 1.36 -20.18 8.53
C THR A 236 0.34 -19.32 7.80
N ILE A 237 0.60 -18.90 6.56
CA ILE A 237 -0.35 -18.15 5.74
C ILE A 237 -1.65 -18.94 5.57
N ASP A 238 -1.52 -20.22 5.22
CA ASP A 238 -2.68 -21.08 4.97
C ASP A 238 -3.54 -21.25 6.23
N ARG A 239 -2.90 -21.54 7.35
CA ARG A 239 -3.59 -21.72 8.63
C ARG A 239 -4.26 -20.44 9.15
N THR A 240 -3.65 -19.27 8.95
CA THR A 240 -4.11 -18.01 9.56
C THR A 240 -5.03 -17.19 8.65
N ILE A 241 -4.78 -17.20 7.34
CA ILE A 241 -5.48 -16.37 6.36
C ILE A 241 -6.28 -17.24 5.39
N GLY A 242 -5.70 -18.37 4.97
CA GLY A 242 -6.13 -19.16 3.83
C GLY A 242 -5.45 -18.69 2.54
N LEU A 243 -4.74 -19.59 1.84
CA LEU A 243 -4.02 -19.23 0.62
C LEU A 243 -4.93 -18.72 -0.50
N GLU A 244 -6.18 -19.19 -0.55
CA GLU A 244 -7.20 -18.77 -1.52
C GLU A 244 -7.61 -17.30 -1.33
N LYS A 245 -7.38 -16.73 -0.15
CA LYS A 245 -7.64 -15.32 0.16
C LYS A 245 -6.47 -14.40 -0.13
N VAL A 246 -5.37 -14.91 -0.71
CA VAL A 246 -4.18 -14.14 -1.06
C VAL A 246 -4.01 -14.07 -2.58
N PRO A 247 -4.77 -13.22 -3.30
CA PRO A 247 -4.68 -13.12 -4.74
C PRO A 247 -3.51 -12.24 -5.23
N VAL A 248 -2.91 -11.43 -4.37
CA VAL A 248 -1.87 -10.45 -4.72
C VAL A 248 -0.68 -10.59 -3.78
N PHE A 249 0.50 -10.62 -4.37
CA PHE A 249 1.78 -10.46 -3.68
C PHE A 249 2.45 -9.16 -4.14
N HIS A 250 2.88 -8.33 -3.20
CA HIS A 250 3.92 -7.35 -3.47
C HIS A 250 5.27 -8.07 -3.37
N VAL A 251 5.97 -8.11 -4.49
CA VAL A 251 7.24 -8.82 -4.59
C VAL A 251 8.36 -7.80 -4.58
N ASN A 252 8.92 -7.58 -3.39
CA ASN A 252 9.97 -6.61 -3.12
C ASN A 252 11.11 -7.29 -2.37
N ASP A 253 12.37 -7.05 -2.78
CA ASP A 253 13.50 -7.47 -1.95
C ASP A 253 13.69 -6.51 -0.79
N SER A 254 14.42 -6.90 0.23
CA SER A 254 14.56 -6.14 1.46
C SER A 254 15.97 -5.60 1.65
N LYS A 255 16.10 -4.30 1.93
CA LYS A 255 17.37 -3.69 2.39
C LYS A 255 17.74 -4.12 3.82
N VAL A 256 16.76 -4.53 4.62
CA VAL A 256 16.96 -4.88 6.02
C VAL A 256 17.06 -6.39 6.22
N PRO A 257 17.76 -6.86 7.28
CA PRO A 257 17.83 -8.28 7.58
C PRO A 257 16.49 -8.84 8.07
N LEU A 258 16.41 -10.18 8.15
CA LEU A 258 15.28 -10.89 8.76
C LEU A 258 14.98 -10.35 10.15
N GLY A 259 13.72 -10.00 10.40
CA GLY A 259 13.26 -9.43 11.67
C GLY A 259 13.68 -7.99 11.93
N GLY A 260 14.17 -7.27 10.91
CA GLY A 260 14.66 -5.90 11.05
C GLY A 260 13.58 -4.84 11.32
N ARG A 261 12.30 -5.18 11.15
CA ARG A 261 11.12 -4.35 11.44
C ARG A 261 11.14 -2.94 10.84
N VAL A 262 11.70 -2.83 9.64
CA VAL A 262 11.73 -1.56 8.88
C VAL A 262 11.33 -1.85 7.45
N ASP A 263 10.39 -1.07 6.94
CA ASP A 263 9.98 -1.11 5.55
C ASP A 263 11.01 -0.38 4.67
N ARG A 264 11.83 -1.16 3.95
CA ARG A 264 12.82 -0.67 3.00
C ARG A 264 13.00 -1.68 1.87
N HIS A 265 12.39 -1.36 0.73
CA HIS A 265 12.47 -2.19 -0.47
C HIS A 265 13.82 -2.04 -1.19
N GLU A 266 14.29 -3.14 -1.77
CA GLU A 266 15.45 -3.24 -2.65
C GLU A 266 15.03 -3.85 -3.99
N HIS A 267 15.87 -3.71 -5.01
CA HIS A 267 15.68 -4.35 -6.29
C HIS A 267 15.69 -5.87 -6.17
N ILE A 268 14.87 -6.52 -7.00
CA ILE A 268 14.68 -7.98 -6.96
C ILE A 268 16.00 -8.72 -7.13
N GLY A 269 16.38 -9.46 -6.10
CA GLY A 269 17.60 -10.27 -6.06
C GLY A 269 18.86 -9.52 -5.58
N GLU A 270 18.76 -8.23 -5.29
CA GLU A 270 19.88 -7.38 -4.84
C GLU A 270 19.86 -7.13 -3.32
N GLY A 271 18.77 -7.53 -2.65
CA GLY A 271 18.58 -7.36 -1.21
C GLY A 271 18.95 -8.56 -0.36
N LYS A 272 18.42 -8.60 0.84
CA LYS A 272 18.70 -9.64 1.87
C LYS A 272 17.93 -10.92 1.66
N ILE A 273 16.79 -10.88 0.94
CA ILE A 273 16.01 -12.04 0.53
C ILE A 273 16.75 -12.77 -0.59
N GLY A 274 17.03 -12.10 -1.70
CA GLY A 274 17.87 -12.56 -2.80
C GLY A 274 17.13 -13.39 -3.85
N ALA A 275 17.69 -13.42 -5.06
CA ALA A 275 17.07 -14.01 -6.26
C ALA A 275 16.65 -15.47 -6.13
N ALA A 276 17.41 -16.30 -5.39
CA ALA A 276 17.09 -17.72 -5.22
C ALA A 276 15.77 -17.91 -4.45
N ALA A 277 15.47 -17.06 -3.48
CA ALA A 277 14.21 -17.10 -2.75
C ALA A 277 13.03 -16.70 -3.65
N PHE A 278 13.15 -15.62 -4.41
CA PHE A 278 12.11 -15.22 -5.36
C PHE A 278 11.84 -16.27 -6.42
N ARG A 279 12.88 -16.97 -6.91
CA ARG A 279 12.68 -18.12 -7.81
C ARG A 279 11.80 -19.20 -7.15
N ARG A 280 12.08 -19.56 -5.89
CA ARG A 280 11.28 -20.55 -5.17
C ARG A 280 9.84 -20.06 -4.97
N ILE A 281 9.64 -18.80 -4.61
CA ILE A 281 8.30 -18.22 -4.43
C ILE A 281 7.51 -18.25 -5.73
N LEU A 282 8.08 -17.73 -6.83
CA LEU A 282 7.39 -17.63 -8.11
C LEU A 282 7.11 -19.00 -8.76
N GLN A 283 7.94 -19.99 -8.51
CA GLN A 283 7.78 -21.35 -9.03
C GLN A 283 7.10 -22.29 -8.02
N HIS A 284 6.71 -21.81 -6.84
CA HIS A 284 6.12 -22.67 -5.82
C HIS A 284 4.71 -23.14 -6.25
N PRO A 285 4.43 -24.46 -6.19
CA PRO A 285 3.17 -25.01 -6.70
C PRO A 285 1.93 -24.44 -6.01
N ARG A 286 2.01 -24.07 -4.73
CA ARG A 286 0.89 -23.46 -3.99
C ARG A 286 0.71 -21.95 -4.25
N PHE A 287 1.68 -21.31 -4.90
CA PHE A 287 1.61 -19.90 -5.32
C PHE A 287 1.40 -19.76 -6.83
N GLY A 288 1.48 -20.87 -7.57
CA GLY A 288 1.37 -20.90 -9.03
C GLY A 288 0.03 -20.38 -9.55
N THR A 289 -0.01 -20.28 -10.87
CA THR A 289 -1.12 -19.73 -11.62
C THR A 289 -2.40 -20.57 -11.60
N ARG A 290 -2.28 -21.86 -11.27
CA ARG A 290 -3.42 -22.74 -11.04
C ARG A 290 -3.20 -23.53 -9.76
N THR A 291 -4.09 -23.38 -8.82
CA THR A 291 -4.18 -24.33 -7.73
C THR A 291 -4.85 -25.62 -8.21
N PRO A 292 -4.67 -26.76 -7.52
CA PRO A 292 -5.40 -28.00 -7.83
C PRO A 292 -6.93 -27.83 -7.89
N GLU A 293 -7.46 -26.84 -7.17
CA GLU A 293 -8.86 -26.50 -7.09
C GLU A 293 -9.33 -25.58 -8.25
N GLY A 294 -8.46 -25.28 -9.23
CA GLY A 294 -8.78 -24.41 -10.37
C GLY A 294 -8.82 -22.93 -10.04
N LEU A 295 -8.33 -22.53 -8.86
CA LEU A 295 -8.23 -21.14 -8.47
C LEU A 295 -7.24 -20.40 -9.36
N LEU A 296 -7.65 -19.25 -9.77
CA LEU A 296 -7.00 -18.42 -10.77
C LEU A 296 -5.76 -17.75 -10.22
N GLY A 297 -4.81 -17.56 -11.09
CA GLY A 297 -3.45 -17.15 -10.77
C GLY A 297 -3.34 -15.91 -9.92
N ARG A 298 -2.31 -15.90 -9.09
CA ARG A 298 -1.94 -14.76 -8.27
C ARG A 298 -1.16 -13.73 -9.09
N ALA A 299 -1.32 -12.48 -8.70
CA ALA A 299 -0.53 -11.40 -9.24
C ALA A 299 0.68 -11.11 -8.35
N PHE A 300 1.82 -10.91 -8.98
CA PHE A 300 3.10 -10.56 -8.36
C PHE A 300 3.50 -9.16 -8.82
N LEU A 301 3.37 -8.18 -7.92
CA LEU A 301 3.53 -6.76 -8.24
C LEU A 301 4.78 -6.20 -7.59
N VAL A 302 5.58 -5.43 -8.35
CA VAL A 302 6.78 -4.77 -7.84
C VAL A 302 6.48 -3.34 -7.39
N GLU A 303 7.00 -2.97 -6.24
CA GLU A 303 6.99 -1.61 -5.69
C GLU A 303 8.41 -1.13 -5.37
N THR A 304 9.40 -1.75 -5.97
CA THR A 304 10.82 -1.42 -5.78
C THR A 304 11.10 0.04 -6.14
N PRO A 305 12.08 0.68 -5.48
CA PRO A 305 12.46 2.04 -5.81
C PRO A 305 12.93 2.16 -7.27
N ILE A 306 12.66 3.30 -7.88
CA ILE A 306 13.20 3.65 -9.19
C ILE A 306 14.21 4.76 -8.97
N GLU A 307 15.46 4.39 -8.75
CA GLU A 307 16.56 5.31 -8.44
C GLU A 307 17.30 5.73 -9.73
N ASP A 308 17.36 4.82 -10.69
CA ASP A 308 17.95 5.02 -12.01
C ASP A 308 16.97 4.66 -13.16
N PRO A 309 17.11 5.33 -14.33
CA PRO A 309 16.33 4.96 -15.50
C PRO A 309 16.55 3.50 -15.91
N GLY A 310 15.47 2.74 -15.96
CA GLY A 310 15.47 1.32 -16.33
C GLY A 310 15.36 0.36 -15.15
N ASP A 311 15.42 0.83 -13.90
CA ASP A 311 15.23 0.00 -12.71
C ASP A 311 13.87 -0.68 -12.73
N ASP A 312 12.82 0.06 -13.06
CA ASP A 312 11.46 -0.41 -13.23
C ASP A 312 11.38 -1.61 -14.20
N ARG A 313 11.91 -1.43 -15.40
CA ARG A 313 11.95 -2.49 -16.42
C ARG A 313 12.82 -3.68 -15.99
N ARG A 314 13.97 -3.43 -15.34
CA ARG A 314 14.87 -4.47 -14.85
C ARG A 314 14.17 -5.37 -13.82
N ASN A 315 13.42 -4.79 -12.89
CA ASN A 315 12.71 -5.55 -11.86
C ASN A 315 11.58 -6.39 -12.47
N VAL A 316 10.78 -5.85 -13.40
CA VAL A 316 9.74 -6.63 -14.09
C VAL A 316 10.35 -7.78 -14.90
N ALA A 317 11.41 -7.51 -15.68
CA ALA A 317 12.10 -8.54 -16.45
C ALA A 317 12.72 -9.62 -15.54
N LYS A 318 13.22 -9.23 -14.36
CA LYS A 318 13.77 -10.14 -13.38
C LYS A 318 12.73 -11.11 -12.81
N LEU A 319 11.51 -10.67 -12.58
CA LEU A 319 10.44 -11.56 -12.15
C LEU A 319 10.11 -12.62 -13.21
N TRP A 320 10.01 -12.22 -14.48
CA TRP A 320 9.79 -13.18 -15.58
C TRP A 320 10.92 -14.19 -15.68
N GLU A 321 12.17 -13.73 -15.60
CA GLU A 321 13.36 -14.62 -15.58
C GLU A 321 13.29 -15.64 -14.43
N LEU A 322 12.98 -15.18 -13.22
CA LEU A 322 12.93 -16.02 -12.03
C LEU A 322 11.75 -16.99 -12.03
N ALA A 323 10.64 -16.58 -12.63
CA ALA A 323 9.48 -17.44 -12.83
C ALA A 323 9.71 -18.54 -13.90
N ALA A 324 10.75 -18.40 -14.72
CA ALA A 324 11.04 -19.26 -15.86
C ALA A 324 9.88 -19.31 -16.89
N VAL A 325 9.19 -18.19 -17.08
CA VAL A 325 8.08 -17.99 -18.02
C VAL A 325 8.40 -16.81 -18.91
N GLU A 326 8.08 -16.92 -20.20
CA GLU A 326 8.21 -15.79 -21.13
C GLU A 326 7.09 -14.78 -20.88
N GLY A 327 7.47 -13.56 -20.55
CA GLY A 327 6.54 -12.46 -20.34
C GLY A 327 6.32 -11.60 -21.57
N PRO A 328 5.39 -10.62 -21.50
CA PRO A 328 5.20 -9.67 -22.59
C PRO A 328 6.48 -8.89 -22.89
N ARG A 329 6.69 -8.60 -24.15
CA ARG A 329 7.90 -7.90 -24.62
C ARG A 329 7.92 -6.45 -24.15
N ALA A 330 8.92 -6.12 -23.33
CA ALA A 330 9.16 -4.74 -22.90
C ALA A 330 9.67 -3.84 -24.06
N GLU A 331 9.31 -2.55 -24.03
CA GLU A 331 9.82 -1.55 -24.97
C GLU A 331 11.29 -1.24 -24.64
N LYS A 332 12.17 -1.39 -25.63
CA LYS A 332 13.60 -1.15 -25.42
C LYS A 332 13.87 0.32 -25.04
N GLY A 333 14.56 0.50 -23.92
CA GLY A 333 14.95 1.83 -23.43
C GLY A 333 13.84 2.58 -22.67
N TYR A 334 12.63 2.05 -22.56
CA TYR A 334 11.58 2.70 -21.77
C TYR A 334 11.86 2.60 -20.25
N SER A 335 11.54 3.67 -19.53
CA SER A 335 11.48 3.75 -18.07
C SER A 335 10.54 4.86 -17.63
N MET A 336 9.83 4.68 -16.54
CA MET A 336 9.01 5.74 -15.92
C MET A 336 9.90 6.87 -15.36
N LEU A 337 11.13 6.57 -14.96
CA LEU A 337 12.12 7.56 -14.56
C LEU A 337 13.04 7.92 -15.74
N THR A 338 12.77 9.04 -16.41
CA THR A 338 13.67 9.55 -17.44
C THR A 338 14.82 10.37 -16.83
N PRO A 339 15.98 10.52 -17.53
CA PRO A 339 17.05 11.38 -17.06
C PRO A 339 16.60 12.81 -16.76
N ALA A 340 15.64 13.33 -17.54
CA ALA A 340 15.07 14.66 -17.32
C ALA A 340 14.28 14.73 -16.01
N ILE A 341 13.43 13.73 -15.72
CA ILE A 341 12.67 13.62 -14.47
C ILE A 341 13.62 13.47 -13.29
N LYS A 342 14.63 12.59 -13.37
CA LYS A 342 15.65 12.41 -12.33
C LYS A 342 16.37 13.74 -12.01
N LYS A 343 16.78 14.48 -13.05
CA LYS A 343 17.41 15.80 -12.88
C LYS A 343 16.49 16.84 -12.22
N MET A 344 15.20 16.81 -12.55
CA MET A 344 14.19 17.68 -11.93
C MET A 344 14.00 17.36 -10.44
N MET A 345 13.91 16.07 -10.08
CA MET A 345 13.77 15.63 -8.70
C MET A 345 14.98 16.01 -7.85
N ALA A 346 16.20 15.83 -8.37
CA ALA A 346 17.43 16.25 -7.70
C ALA A 346 17.49 17.77 -7.45
N ARG A 347 16.97 18.59 -8.37
CA ARG A 347 16.87 20.06 -8.18
C ARG A 347 15.84 20.42 -7.11
N LYS A 348 14.67 19.73 -7.06
CA LYS A 348 13.66 19.94 -6.00
C LYS A 348 14.19 19.55 -4.62
N GLY A 349 14.89 18.42 -4.50
CA GLY A 349 15.52 17.98 -3.26
C GLY A 349 16.53 19.01 -2.73
N LYS A 350 17.41 19.56 -3.59
CA LYS A 350 18.35 20.62 -3.20
C LYS A 350 17.66 21.91 -2.75
N ARG A 351 16.52 22.28 -3.37
CA ARG A 351 15.76 23.47 -2.94
C ARG A 351 15.07 23.28 -1.59
N LEU A 352 14.60 22.08 -1.28
CA LEU A 352 14.01 21.75 0.01
C LEU A 352 15.05 21.70 1.12
N SER A 353 16.22 21.10 0.89
CA SER A 353 17.33 21.10 1.84
C SER A 353 17.91 22.50 2.12
N ALA A 354 17.96 23.36 1.09
CA ALA A 354 18.39 24.75 1.24
C ALA A 354 17.42 25.63 2.03
N ARG A 355 16.12 25.30 2.02
CA ARG A 355 15.10 26.01 2.82
C ARG A 355 15.04 25.58 4.29
N HIS A 356 15.64 24.44 4.64
CA HIS A 356 15.67 23.91 6.01
C HIS A 356 17.01 24.12 6.72
N LEU A 357 17.95 24.84 6.13
CA LEU A 357 19.14 25.33 6.86
C LEU A 357 18.71 26.57 7.66
N PRO A 358 18.66 26.51 9.01
CA PRO A 358 18.50 27.72 9.79
C PRO A 358 19.71 28.60 9.50
N THR A 359 19.49 29.78 8.92
CA THR A 359 20.51 30.81 8.82
C THR A 359 20.98 31.12 10.22
N GLY A 360 22.15 30.60 10.58
CA GLY A 360 22.77 30.84 11.85
C GLY A 360 23.07 32.34 11.99
N LYS A 361 22.13 33.10 12.57
CA LYS A 361 22.48 34.38 13.16
C LYS A 361 23.44 34.10 14.32
N LYS A 362 24.70 34.44 14.15
CA LYS A 362 25.65 34.54 15.25
C LYS A 362 25.01 35.45 16.31
N VAL A 363 24.48 34.85 17.35
CA VAL A 363 24.14 35.58 18.57
C VAL A 363 25.47 35.89 19.25
N ALA A 364 25.91 37.17 19.09
CA ALA A 364 27.04 37.71 19.84
C ALA A 364 26.74 37.52 21.33
N GLY A 365 27.67 36.91 22.04
CA GLY A 365 27.53 36.50 23.42
C GLY A 365 27.20 37.67 24.36
N ARG A 366 26.03 37.65 24.90
CA ARG A 366 25.70 38.35 26.17
C ARG A 366 26.17 37.44 27.31
N LYS A 367 27.34 37.76 27.87
CA LYS A 367 27.81 37.20 29.13
C LYS A 367 26.77 37.55 30.21
N SER A 368 26.22 36.52 30.81
CA SER A 368 25.17 36.59 31.81
C SER A 368 25.62 37.27 33.10
N SER A 369 24.85 38.23 33.55
CA SER A 369 24.91 38.90 34.85
C SER A 369 24.33 38.05 36.02
N ALA A 370 24.66 36.76 36.04
CA ALA A 370 24.18 35.81 37.07
C ALA A 370 25.12 35.64 38.28
N GLN A 371 26.24 36.39 38.36
CA GLN A 371 27.16 36.31 39.51
C GLN A 371 27.01 37.43 40.57
N SER A 372 26.17 38.44 40.36
CA SER A 372 26.01 39.51 41.34
C SER A 372 24.91 39.27 42.39
N ALA A 373 23.96 38.34 42.15
CA ALA A 373 22.87 38.07 43.09
C ALA A 373 23.21 37.13 44.24
N ARG A 374 24.32 36.35 44.15
CA ARG A 374 24.70 35.40 45.21
C ARG A 374 25.59 36.03 46.30
N LYS A 375 26.18 37.24 46.09
CA LYS A 375 26.94 37.95 47.11
C LYS A 375 26.12 38.84 48.02
N LYS A 376 24.91 39.24 47.66
CA LYS A 376 24.06 40.06 48.52
C LYS A 376 23.22 39.29 49.58
N LYS A 377 23.02 37.97 49.39
CA LYS A 377 22.29 37.15 50.40
C LYS A 377 23.18 36.61 51.54
N LYS A 378 24.51 36.67 51.40
CA LYS A 378 25.45 36.23 52.49
C LYS A 378 25.87 37.35 53.44
N LYS A 379 25.54 38.64 53.16
CA LYS A 379 25.82 39.77 54.03
C LYS A 379 24.65 40.18 54.93
N ALA A 380 23.45 39.72 54.70
CA ALA A 380 22.26 40.05 55.49
C ALA A 380 21.98 39.04 56.63
N SER A 381 22.67 37.93 56.75
CA SER A 381 22.49 36.95 57.83
C SER A 381 23.57 36.99 58.95
N ARG A 382 24.46 38.04 58.92
CA ARG A 382 25.53 38.25 59.92
C ARG A 382 25.36 39.50 60.79
N ALA A 383 24.19 40.16 60.71
CA ALA A 383 23.87 41.39 61.48
C ALA A 383 22.64 41.24 62.43
N ARG A 384 22.29 39.98 62.78
CA ARG A 384 21.33 39.71 63.87
C ARG A 384 21.80 38.43 64.56
N ARG A 385 22.80 38.58 65.41
CA ARG A 385 23.03 37.87 66.68
C ARG A 385 23.86 38.79 67.55
#